data_bce707392b08fc6211c628f1d08fd100
#
_entry.id   bce707392b08fc6211c628f1d08fd100
#
_cell.length_a   1.000
_cell.length_b   1.000
_cell.length_c   1.000
_cell.angle_alpha   90.00
_cell.angle_beta   90.00
_cell.angle_gamma   90.00
#
_symmetry.space_group_name_H-M   'P 1'
#
loop_
_entity.id
_entity.type
_entity.pdbx_description
1 polymer ?
#
loop_
_entity_poly.entity_id
_entity_poly.type
_entity_poly.pdbx_seq_one_letter_code
_entity_poly.pdbx_strand_id
1 'polypeptide(L)'
;MRGVSVVGIGCTPFGKHNGIGIIGLAVQACREALHDAGVPNERVEAFYLGNFVSEALVHQGSLAPMVAYRLGLREIPCTKVEGACASSGIAFRHGVLMIASGICDVVLTAGAEKMTSSETTTVTEALASAGDAESEMRLGLTFPGTFGIIMRRHMYQHGTTREQVAMVSVKNRRNGSANPKAHFQKAVTLDEVLESRLICDPLRLYDCPPISDGASAAVLCASEIAGEFTDRPIDVIGSGHAMGPG
;
A
#
# COMPACT_ATOMS: atom_id res chain seq x y z
N MET A 1 -7.39 26.07 -5.12
CA MET A 1 -6.75 24.90 -5.74
C MET A 1 -7.78 24.22 -6.61
N ARG A 2 -7.37 23.70 -7.75
CA ARG A 2 -8.20 22.97 -8.70
C ARG A 2 -8.75 21.69 -8.04
N GLY A 3 -10.00 21.30 -8.33
CA GLY A 3 -10.57 20.05 -7.86
C GLY A 3 -9.88 18.84 -8.49
N VAL A 4 -9.80 17.75 -7.74
CA VAL A 4 -9.17 16.49 -8.18
C VAL A 4 -10.13 15.35 -7.97
N SER A 5 -10.31 14.50 -8.97
CA SER A 5 -11.16 13.32 -8.90
C SER A 5 -10.41 12.04 -9.28
N VAL A 6 -10.76 10.94 -8.63
CA VAL A 6 -10.39 9.58 -9.05
C VAL A 6 -11.41 9.13 -10.08
N VAL A 7 -10.94 8.68 -11.24
CA VAL A 7 -11.79 8.26 -12.36
C VAL A 7 -11.65 6.78 -12.71
N GLY A 8 -10.63 6.11 -12.20
CA GLY A 8 -10.47 4.67 -12.37
C GLY A 8 -9.51 4.07 -11.36
N ILE A 9 -9.70 2.80 -11.05
CA ILE A 9 -8.90 2.04 -10.08
C ILE A 9 -8.52 0.67 -10.62
N GLY A 10 -7.39 0.16 -10.16
CA GLY A 10 -6.96 -1.21 -10.44
C GLY A 10 -6.26 -1.82 -9.25
N CYS A 11 -6.42 -3.13 -9.05
CA CYS A 11 -5.85 -3.81 -7.90
C CYS A 11 -5.68 -5.30 -8.18
N THR A 12 -4.47 -5.82 -8.06
CA THR A 12 -4.24 -7.27 -8.10
C THR A 12 -4.84 -7.94 -6.85
N PRO A 13 -5.17 -9.23 -6.87
CA PRO A 13 -5.33 -9.97 -5.63
C PRO A 13 -4.07 -9.85 -4.78
N PHE A 14 -4.22 -9.76 -3.44
CA PHE A 14 -3.10 -9.82 -2.51
C PHE A 14 -2.83 -11.27 -2.11
N GLY A 15 -1.56 -11.67 -2.08
CA GLY A 15 -1.20 -13.04 -1.75
C GLY A 15 0.21 -13.41 -2.14
N LYS A 16 0.44 -14.69 -2.41
CA LYS A 16 1.70 -15.19 -2.93
C LYS A 16 1.62 -15.31 -4.45
N HIS A 17 2.35 -14.48 -5.16
CA HIS A 17 2.40 -14.44 -6.62
C HIS A 17 3.67 -15.10 -7.17
N ASN A 18 3.60 -16.41 -7.44
CA ASN A 18 4.70 -17.13 -8.09
C ASN A 18 4.75 -16.80 -9.58
N GLY A 19 5.96 -16.62 -10.13
CA GLY A 19 6.16 -16.42 -11.56
C GLY A 19 5.91 -15.00 -12.09
N ILE A 20 5.43 -14.05 -11.25
CA ILE A 20 5.29 -12.64 -11.62
C ILE A 20 6.17 -11.77 -10.72
N GLY A 21 6.99 -10.92 -11.32
CA GLY A 21 7.82 -9.95 -10.60
C GLY A 21 7.06 -8.68 -10.24
N ILE A 22 7.67 -7.82 -9.41
CA ILE A 22 7.06 -6.58 -8.93
C ILE A 22 6.63 -5.64 -10.07
N ILE A 23 7.42 -5.53 -11.14
CA ILE A 23 7.05 -4.73 -12.32
C ILE A 23 5.78 -5.28 -12.96
N GLY A 24 5.66 -6.61 -13.08
CA GLY A 24 4.48 -7.27 -13.65
C GLY A 24 3.22 -7.01 -12.83
N LEU A 25 3.30 -7.06 -11.49
CA LEU A 25 2.21 -6.74 -10.58
C LEU A 25 1.75 -5.28 -10.74
N ALA A 26 2.71 -4.35 -10.73
CA ALA A 26 2.41 -2.93 -10.91
C ALA A 26 1.77 -2.65 -12.28
N VAL A 27 2.30 -3.23 -13.37
CA VAL A 27 1.74 -3.11 -14.73
C VAL A 27 0.31 -3.63 -14.79
N GLN A 28 0.02 -4.77 -14.14
CA GLN A 28 -1.33 -5.32 -14.11
C GLN A 28 -2.32 -4.37 -13.45
N ALA A 29 -1.99 -3.84 -12.25
CA ALA A 29 -2.85 -2.90 -11.54
C ALA A 29 -3.04 -1.59 -12.33
N CYS A 30 -1.96 -1.04 -12.92
CA CYS A 30 -2.05 0.17 -13.73
C CYS A 30 -2.91 -0.01 -14.99
N ARG A 31 -2.80 -1.15 -15.69
CA ARG A 31 -3.65 -1.46 -16.86
C ARG A 31 -5.12 -1.58 -16.45
N GLU A 32 -5.40 -2.24 -15.34
CA GLU A 32 -6.77 -2.33 -14.81
C GLU A 32 -7.31 -0.91 -14.51
N ALA A 33 -6.54 -0.03 -13.87
CA ALA A 33 -6.94 1.33 -13.56
C ALA A 33 -7.18 2.20 -14.80
N LEU A 34 -6.29 2.14 -15.80
CA LEU A 34 -6.45 2.87 -17.07
C LEU A 34 -7.66 2.37 -17.87
N HIS A 35 -7.88 1.06 -17.86
CA HIS A 35 -9.06 0.45 -18.50
C HIS A 35 -10.36 0.84 -17.80
N ASP A 36 -10.39 0.79 -16.46
CA ASP A 36 -11.55 1.19 -15.65
C ASP A 36 -11.92 2.66 -15.86
N ALA A 37 -10.90 3.53 -16.01
CA ALA A 37 -11.09 4.94 -16.30
C ALA A 37 -11.42 5.23 -17.78
N GLY A 38 -11.21 4.30 -18.71
CA GLY A 38 -11.28 4.58 -20.16
C GLY A 38 -10.24 5.61 -20.62
N VAL A 39 -9.14 5.80 -19.86
CA VAL A 39 -8.10 6.79 -20.15
C VAL A 39 -7.05 6.19 -21.07
N PRO A 40 -6.83 6.76 -22.29
CA PRO A 40 -5.74 6.30 -23.15
C PRO A 40 -4.38 6.76 -22.60
N ASN A 41 -3.34 5.99 -22.91
CA ASN A 41 -1.99 6.23 -22.39
C ASN A 41 -1.46 7.64 -22.67
N GLU A 42 -1.83 8.20 -23.82
CA GLU A 42 -1.41 9.52 -24.29
C GLU A 42 -1.97 10.68 -23.47
N ARG A 43 -3.02 10.42 -22.68
CA ARG A 43 -3.60 11.41 -21.77
C ARG A 43 -2.90 11.44 -20.40
N VAL A 44 -2.06 10.44 -20.10
CA VAL A 44 -1.33 10.40 -18.82
C VAL A 44 -0.11 11.31 -18.90
N GLU A 45 -0.03 12.31 -18.04
CA GLU A 45 1.01 13.36 -18.07
C GLU A 45 2.10 13.16 -17.01
N ALA A 46 1.84 12.35 -15.97
CA ALA A 46 2.83 11.98 -14.96
C ALA A 46 2.50 10.62 -14.32
N PHE A 47 3.53 9.94 -13.83
CA PHE A 47 3.37 8.66 -13.12
C PHE A 47 4.16 8.65 -11.81
N TYR A 48 3.47 8.36 -10.70
CA TYR A 48 4.06 8.19 -9.38
C TYR A 48 3.81 6.78 -8.85
N LEU A 49 4.87 6.10 -8.42
CA LEU A 49 4.78 4.73 -7.90
C LEU A 49 5.40 4.65 -6.50
N GLY A 50 4.59 4.31 -5.51
CA GLY A 50 5.03 4.04 -4.15
C GLY A 50 5.56 2.62 -4.00
N ASN A 51 6.73 2.49 -3.38
CA ASN A 51 7.34 1.21 -3.05
C ASN A 51 8.39 1.40 -1.96
N PHE A 52 8.54 0.42 -1.08
CA PHE A 52 9.47 0.48 0.03
C PHE A 52 10.65 -0.49 -0.12
N VAL A 53 10.39 -1.80 -0.17
CA VAL A 53 11.47 -2.79 0.04
C VAL A 53 11.92 -3.54 -1.22
N SER A 54 11.52 -3.12 -2.41
CA SER A 54 11.90 -3.85 -3.64
C SER A 54 13.40 -3.94 -3.89
N GLU A 55 14.15 -2.91 -3.54
CA GLU A 55 15.61 -2.93 -3.70
C GLU A 55 16.26 -3.94 -2.77
N ALA A 56 15.79 -4.05 -1.53
CA ALA A 56 16.29 -5.01 -0.55
C ALA A 56 15.88 -6.46 -0.85
N LEU A 57 14.63 -6.69 -1.29
CA LEU A 57 14.07 -8.03 -1.38
C LEU A 57 14.13 -8.66 -2.78
N VAL A 58 14.03 -7.86 -3.83
CA VAL A 58 14.00 -8.34 -5.22
C VAL A 58 15.02 -7.64 -6.12
N HIS A 59 15.92 -6.85 -5.54
CA HIS A 59 17.02 -6.15 -6.22
C HIS A 59 16.55 -5.29 -7.40
N GLN A 60 15.34 -4.71 -7.29
CA GLN A 60 14.75 -3.89 -8.35
C GLN A 60 14.63 -2.43 -7.92
N GLY A 61 15.54 -1.60 -8.42
CA GLY A 61 15.40 -0.14 -8.42
C GLY A 61 14.62 0.40 -9.62
N SER A 62 14.53 1.71 -9.76
CA SER A 62 13.92 2.42 -10.90
C SER A 62 12.53 1.90 -11.32
N LEU A 63 11.69 1.53 -10.35
CA LEU A 63 10.41 0.87 -10.62
C LEU A 63 9.47 1.72 -11.50
N ALA A 64 9.31 3.00 -11.20
CA ALA A 64 8.35 3.84 -11.93
C ALA A 64 8.67 3.94 -13.43
N PRO A 65 9.90 4.28 -13.88
CA PRO A 65 10.23 4.28 -15.30
C PRO A 65 10.06 2.93 -15.97
N MET A 66 10.41 1.83 -15.28
CA MET A 66 10.29 0.48 -15.84
C MET A 66 8.84 0.06 -16.04
N VAL A 67 7.97 0.41 -15.11
CA VAL A 67 6.52 0.18 -15.22
C VAL A 67 5.93 1.04 -16.33
N ALA A 68 6.25 2.34 -16.37
CA ALA A 68 5.82 3.26 -17.42
C ALA A 68 6.20 2.76 -18.82
N TYR A 69 7.45 2.33 -18.99
CA TYR A 69 7.93 1.74 -20.25
C TYR A 69 7.09 0.52 -20.67
N ARG A 70 6.77 -0.39 -19.74
CA ARG A 70 5.96 -1.57 -20.00
C ARG A 70 4.48 -1.27 -20.27
N LEU A 71 3.99 -0.14 -19.77
CA LEU A 71 2.65 0.37 -20.06
C LEU A 71 2.57 1.04 -21.43
N GLY A 72 3.71 1.45 -22.00
CA GLY A 72 3.77 2.26 -23.22
C GLY A 72 3.63 3.76 -22.97
N LEU A 73 3.72 4.20 -21.72
CA LEU A 73 3.79 5.63 -21.38
C LEU A 73 5.12 6.20 -21.88
N ARG A 74 5.08 7.33 -22.55
CA ARG A 74 6.25 7.94 -23.20
C ARG A 74 6.37 9.41 -22.83
N GLU A 75 7.61 9.86 -22.67
CA GLU A 75 7.97 11.28 -22.51
C GLU A 75 7.28 11.99 -21.34
N ILE A 76 6.94 11.24 -20.28
CA ILE A 76 6.33 11.77 -19.07
C ILE A 76 7.26 11.60 -17.85
N PRO A 77 7.20 12.50 -16.85
CA PRO A 77 7.90 12.32 -15.60
C PRO A 77 7.38 11.07 -14.86
N CYS A 78 8.34 10.22 -14.43
CA CYS A 78 8.06 8.99 -13.68
C CYS A 78 8.91 8.97 -12.42
N THR A 79 8.26 8.93 -11.25
CA THR A 79 8.95 8.99 -9.96
C THR A 79 8.57 7.83 -9.05
N LYS A 80 9.59 7.09 -8.55
CA LYS A 80 9.40 6.20 -7.40
C LYS A 80 9.37 7.05 -6.13
N VAL A 81 8.37 6.81 -5.29
CA VAL A 81 8.18 7.49 -4.01
C VAL A 81 8.38 6.50 -2.87
N GLU A 82 9.15 6.88 -1.87
CA GLU A 82 9.40 6.10 -0.67
C GLU A 82 9.02 6.91 0.57
N GLY A 83 8.40 6.29 1.52
CA GLY A 83 7.95 6.78 2.82
C GLY A 83 7.48 5.59 3.63
N ALA A 84 8.26 4.50 3.61
CA ALA A 84 7.96 3.20 4.23
C ALA A 84 6.53 2.72 3.87
N CYS A 85 5.71 2.38 4.85
CA CYS A 85 4.33 1.91 4.64
C CYS A 85 3.42 2.97 3.99
N ALA A 86 3.79 4.26 4.04
CA ALA A 86 3.02 5.35 3.45
C ALA A 86 3.36 5.63 1.98
N SER A 87 4.34 4.95 1.39
CA SER A 87 4.88 5.23 0.04
C SER A 87 3.79 5.44 -1.02
N SER A 88 2.80 4.54 -1.09
CA SER A 88 1.72 4.63 -2.08
C SER A 88 0.75 5.80 -1.79
N GLY A 89 0.49 6.07 -0.51
CA GLY A 89 -0.32 7.23 -0.10
C GLY A 89 0.36 8.56 -0.46
N ILE A 90 1.69 8.62 -0.32
CA ILE A 90 2.49 9.80 -0.70
C ILE A 90 2.52 9.94 -2.24
N ALA A 91 2.66 8.83 -2.98
CA ALA A 91 2.58 8.83 -4.45
C ALA A 91 1.21 9.35 -4.93
N PHE A 92 0.11 8.89 -4.33
CA PHE A 92 -1.23 9.39 -4.59
C PHE A 92 -1.34 10.89 -4.31
N ARG A 93 -0.82 11.33 -3.16
CA ARG A 93 -0.81 12.75 -2.78
C ARG A 93 -0.01 13.59 -3.76
N HIS A 94 1.12 13.10 -4.31
CA HIS A 94 1.86 13.81 -5.36
C HIS A 94 1.00 13.98 -6.62
N GLY A 95 0.26 12.96 -7.04
CA GLY A 95 -0.70 13.07 -8.13
C GLY A 95 -1.75 14.15 -7.86
N VAL A 96 -2.33 14.17 -6.67
CA VAL A 96 -3.29 15.21 -6.25
C VAL A 96 -2.67 16.61 -6.33
N LEU A 97 -1.44 16.80 -5.85
CA LEU A 97 -0.76 18.09 -5.88
C LEU A 97 -0.44 18.56 -7.31
N MET A 98 -0.02 17.65 -8.19
CA MET A 98 0.26 17.97 -9.60
C MET A 98 -0.98 18.48 -10.32
N ILE A 99 -2.13 17.84 -10.09
CA ILE A 99 -3.40 18.27 -10.69
C ILE A 99 -3.91 19.56 -10.02
N ALA A 100 -3.90 19.60 -8.69
CA ALA A 100 -4.39 20.76 -7.93
C ALA A 100 -3.60 22.05 -8.20
N SER A 101 -2.31 21.92 -8.58
CA SER A 101 -1.45 23.03 -8.99
C SER A 101 -1.64 23.45 -10.46
N GLY A 102 -2.37 22.68 -11.27
CA GLY A 102 -2.58 22.91 -12.69
C GLY A 102 -1.40 22.52 -13.59
N ILE A 103 -0.41 21.78 -13.08
CA ILE A 103 0.73 21.28 -13.87
C ILE A 103 0.30 20.12 -14.77
N CYS A 104 -0.58 19.24 -14.26
CA CYS A 104 -1.13 18.10 -14.99
C CYS A 104 -2.65 18.12 -14.95
N ASP A 105 -3.25 17.56 -15.99
CA ASP A 105 -4.69 17.28 -16.05
C ASP A 105 -5.01 15.83 -15.66
N VAL A 106 -4.15 14.88 -16.03
CA VAL A 106 -4.32 13.44 -15.74
C VAL A 106 -3.03 12.84 -15.21
N VAL A 107 -3.09 12.17 -14.07
CA VAL A 107 -1.96 11.53 -13.41
C VAL A 107 -2.30 10.08 -13.05
N LEU A 108 -1.40 9.16 -13.38
CA LEU A 108 -1.45 7.79 -12.91
C LEU A 108 -0.64 7.67 -11.61
N THR A 109 -1.23 7.04 -10.61
CA THR A 109 -0.56 6.71 -9.34
C THR A 109 -0.67 5.23 -9.06
N ALA A 110 0.36 4.64 -8.46
CA ALA A 110 0.36 3.22 -8.12
C ALA A 110 1.16 2.93 -6.85
N GLY A 111 0.99 1.73 -6.34
CA GLY A 111 1.85 1.14 -5.32
C GLY A 111 1.99 -0.34 -5.55
N ALA A 112 3.16 -0.88 -5.30
CA ALA A 112 3.44 -2.30 -5.46
C ALA A 112 4.47 -2.78 -4.45
N GLU A 113 4.26 -3.99 -3.91
CA GLU A 113 5.25 -4.67 -3.08
C GLU A 113 5.34 -6.14 -3.45
N LYS A 114 6.57 -6.69 -3.38
CA LYS A 114 6.86 -8.10 -3.64
C LYS A 114 7.76 -8.64 -2.54
N MET A 115 7.16 -9.37 -1.59
CA MET A 115 7.85 -9.83 -0.38
C MET A 115 7.89 -11.36 -0.23
N THR A 116 6.93 -12.09 -0.85
CA THR A 116 6.77 -13.53 -0.58
C THR A 116 7.83 -14.41 -1.26
N SER A 117 8.70 -13.84 -2.08
CA SER A 117 9.85 -14.54 -2.67
C SER A 117 11.08 -14.63 -1.75
N SER A 118 11.06 -13.94 -0.61
CA SER A 118 12.13 -13.93 0.38
C SER A 118 11.71 -14.65 1.66
N GLU A 119 12.69 -15.12 2.43
CA GLU A 119 12.47 -15.72 3.74
C GLU A 119 11.91 -14.69 4.74
N THR A 120 11.09 -15.15 5.69
CA THR A 120 10.43 -14.28 6.68
C THR A 120 11.42 -13.41 7.46
N THR A 121 12.59 -13.93 7.80
CA THR A 121 13.65 -13.19 8.51
C THR A 121 14.16 -12.04 7.66
N THR A 122 14.49 -12.29 6.39
CA THR A 122 14.94 -11.26 5.45
C THR A 122 13.89 -10.17 5.23
N VAL A 123 12.61 -10.55 5.12
CA VAL A 123 11.51 -9.58 5.01
C VAL A 123 11.39 -8.74 6.29
N THR A 124 11.51 -9.39 7.46
CA THR A 124 11.44 -8.68 8.75
C THR A 124 12.56 -7.67 8.90
N GLU A 125 13.79 -8.02 8.52
CA GLU A 125 14.95 -7.12 8.51
C GLU A 125 14.77 -5.96 7.52
N ALA A 126 14.33 -6.26 6.29
CA ALA A 126 14.06 -5.24 5.29
C ALA A 126 12.99 -4.24 5.75
N LEU A 127 11.89 -4.73 6.34
CA LEU A 127 10.85 -3.86 6.88
C LEU A 127 11.35 -3.03 8.06
N ALA A 128 12.19 -3.58 8.94
CA ALA A 128 12.75 -2.87 10.09
C ALA A 128 13.57 -1.64 9.69
N SER A 129 14.09 -1.58 8.44
CA SER A 129 14.79 -0.39 7.92
C SER A 129 13.94 0.88 7.83
N ALA A 130 12.63 0.80 8.10
CA ALA A 130 11.78 1.98 8.30
C ALA A 130 12.01 2.68 9.66
N GLY A 131 12.64 2.00 10.60
CA GLY A 131 13.06 2.55 11.89
C GLY A 131 14.47 3.10 11.83
N ASP A 132 14.91 3.72 12.94
CA ASP A 132 16.28 4.22 13.08
C ASP A 132 17.26 3.04 13.15
N ALA A 133 18.20 3.00 12.20
CA ALA A 133 19.20 1.95 12.10
C ALA A 133 20.16 1.90 13.28
N GLU A 134 20.49 3.08 13.87
CA GLU A 134 21.47 3.18 14.95
C GLU A 134 20.90 2.88 16.33
N SER A 135 19.66 3.26 16.57
CA SER A 135 19.00 3.13 17.89
C SER A 135 17.99 1.98 17.97
N GLU A 136 17.24 1.70 16.88
CA GLU A 136 16.15 0.71 16.90
C GLU A 136 16.57 -0.62 16.28
N MET A 137 17.04 -0.62 15.03
CA MET A 137 17.44 -1.86 14.35
C MET A 137 18.61 -2.55 15.05
N ARG A 138 19.61 -1.78 15.49
CA ARG A 138 20.76 -2.31 16.21
C ARG A 138 20.40 -3.03 17.50
N LEU A 139 19.29 -2.68 18.13
CA LEU A 139 18.75 -3.35 19.32
C LEU A 139 17.85 -4.57 18.97
N GLY A 140 17.71 -4.90 17.69
CA GLY A 140 16.89 -6.02 17.22
C GLY A 140 15.39 -5.72 17.24
N LEU A 141 14.99 -4.45 17.23
CA LEU A 141 13.57 -4.09 17.21
C LEU A 141 12.96 -4.45 15.84
N THR A 142 11.84 -5.15 15.88
CA THR A 142 11.05 -5.55 14.72
C THR A 142 9.68 -4.89 14.77
N PHE A 143 8.96 -4.82 13.64
CA PHE A 143 7.59 -4.29 13.65
C PHE A 143 6.66 -4.97 14.66
N PRO A 144 6.58 -6.31 14.75
CA PRO A 144 5.81 -6.95 15.82
C PRO A 144 6.26 -6.54 17.22
N GLY A 145 7.58 -6.36 17.45
CA GLY A 145 8.14 -5.88 18.70
C GLY A 145 7.67 -4.48 19.05
N THR A 146 7.82 -3.55 18.13
CA THR A 146 7.36 -2.15 18.27
C THR A 146 5.87 -2.08 18.59
N PHE A 147 5.04 -2.76 17.77
CA PHE A 147 3.59 -2.75 17.99
C PHE A 147 3.17 -3.51 19.26
N GLY A 148 3.93 -4.51 19.70
CA GLY A 148 3.73 -5.16 21.01
C GLY A 148 3.90 -4.18 22.16
N ILE A 149 4.98 -3.37 22.15
CA ILE A 149 5.22 -2.33 23.17
C ILE A 149 4.11 -1.26 23.13
N ILE A 150 3.73 -0.77 21.95
CA ILE A 150 2.65 0.20 21.77
C ILE A 150 1.33 -0.37 22.33
N MET A 151 1.01 -1.61 22.00
CA MET A 151 -0.22 -2.27 22.47
C MET A 151 -0.21 -2.45 23.98
N ARG A 152 0.91 -2.86 24.58
CA ARG A 152 1.04 -2.92 26.05
C ARG A 152 0.80 -1.57 26.71
N ARG A 153 1.37 -0.51 26.14
CA ARG A 153 1.14 0.86 26.62
C ARG A 153 -0.32 1.25 26.54
N HIS A 154 -0.99 0.95 25.42
CA HIS A 154 -2.41 1.23 25.21
C HIS A 154 -3.28 0.46 26.21
N MET A 155 -3.01 -0.82 26.43
CA MET A 155 -3.72 -1.65 27.41
C MET A 155 -3.56 -1.07 28.83
N TYR A 156 -2.35 -0.64 29.19
CA TYR A 156 -2.07 -0.05 30.50
C TYR A 156 -2.80 1.29 30.70
N GLN A 157 -2.78 2.16 29.68
CA GLN A 157 -3.35 3.51 29.79
C GLN A 157 -4.88 3.52 29.73
N HIS A 158 -5.47 2.64 28.91
CA HIS A 158 -6.90 2.68 28.57
C HIS A 158 -7.69 1.46 29.06
N GLY A 159 -7.06 0.51 29.72
CA GLY A 159 -7.72 -0.71 30.18
C GLY A 159 -8.20 -1.65 29.05
N THR A 160 -7.67 -1.48 27.82
CA THR A 160 -8.04 -2.32 26.68
C THR A 160 -7.67 -3.77 26.97
N THR A 161 -8.63 -4.68 26.78
CA THR A 161 -8.41 -6.11 27.04
C THR A 161 -7.84 -6.83 25.82
N ARG A 162 -7.32 -8.04 26.04
CA ARG A 162 -6.81 -8.89 24.95
C ARG A 162 -7.91 -9.30 23.97
N GLU A 163 -9.12 -9.51 24.47
CA GLU A 163 -10.31 -9.86 23.68
C GLU A 163 -10.69 -8.70 22.75
N GLN A 164 -10.65 -7.45 23.22
CA GLN A 164 -10.93 -6.27 22.42
C GLN A 164 -9.91 -6.13 21.27
N VAL A 165 -8.63 -6.38 21.55
CA VAL A 165 -7.59 -6.42 20.49
C VAL A 165 -7.89 -7.53 19.48
N ALA A 166 -8.21 -8.73 19.94
CA ALA A 166 -8.53 -9.89 19.09
C ALA A 166 -9.76 -9.65 18.20
N MET A 167 -10.76 -8.91 18.68
CA MET A 167 -11.96 -8.57 17.91
C MET A 167 -11.66 -7.75 16.66
N VAL A 168 -10.56 -6.99 16.60
CA VAL A 168 -10.11 -6.30 15.39
C VAL A 168 -9.77 -7.32 14.29
N SER A 169 -9.04 -8.38 14.66
CA SER A 169 -8.69 -9.47 13.74
C SER A 169 -9.92 -10.23 13.26
N VAL A 170 -10.83 -10.57 14.17
CA VAL A 170 -12.12 -11.23 13.82
C VAL A 170 -12.91 -10.40 12.81
N LYS A 171 -13.08 -9.09 13.09
CA LYS A 171 -13.77 -8.17 12.18
C LYS A 171 -13.08 -8.10 10.81
N ASN A 172 -11.75 -7.93 10.79
CA ASN A 172 -11.00 -7.79 9.54
C ASN A 172 -11.03 -9.08 8.71
N ARG A 173 -10.90 -10.24 9.35
CA ARG A 173 -11.01 -11.55 8.68
C ARG A 173 -12.40 -11.80 8.12
N ARG A 174 -13.45 -11.43 8.85
CA ARG A 174 -14.84 -11.50 8.35
C ARG A 174 -15.02 -10.61 7.12
N ASN A 175 -14.53 -9.37 7.14
CA ASN A 175 -14.63 -8.49 5.99
C ASN A 175 -13.77 -9.00 4.81
N GLY A 176 -12.57 -9.50 5.09
CA GLY A 176 -11.69 -10.10 4.09
C GLY A 176 -12.29 -11.33 3.41
N SER A 177 -13.11 -12.13 4.12
CA SER A 177 -13.74 -13.31 3.53
C SER A 177 -14.75 -12.99 2.43
N ALA A 178 -15.27 -11.76 2.40
CA ALA A 178 -16.16 -11.26 1.34
C ALA A 178 -15.40 -10.52 0.22
N ASN A 179 -14.08 -10.34 0.33
CA ASN A 179 -13.28 -9.63 -0.66
C ASN A 179 -12.45 -10.61 -1.50
N PRO A 180 -12.73 -10.79 -2.80
CA PRO A 180 -12.02 -11.74 -3.66
C PRO A 180 -10.53 -11.36 -3.86
N LYS A 181 -10.14 -10.11 -3.56
CA LYS A 181 -8.75 -9.64 -3.65
C LYS A 181 -7.99 -9.75 -2.32
N ALA A 182 -8.63 -10.16 -1.22
CA ALA A 182 -7.95 -10.33 0.07
C ALA A 182 -7.07 -11.58 0.09
N HIS A 183 -5.89 -11.49 0.74
CA HIS A 183 -4.97 -12.62 0.89
C HIS A 183 -5.62 -13.79 1.64
N PHE A 184 -6.35 -13.50 2.70
CA PHE A 184 -7.07 -14.51 3.47
C PHE A 184 -8.58 -14.30 3.35
N GLN A 185 -9.26 -15.30 2.79
CA GLN A 185 -10.70 -15.27 2.54
C GLN A 185 -11.49 -16.18 3.49
N LYS A 186 -10.88 -16.47 4.66
CA LYS A 186 -11.51 -17.28 5.71
C LYS A 186 -11.71 -16.42 6.96
N ALA A 187 -12.95 -16.41 7.47
CA ALA A 187 -13.26 -15.84 8.78
C ALA A 187 -12.59 -16.66 9.89
N VAL A 188 -12.35 -16.04 11.03
CA VAL A 188 -11.80 -16.67 12.24
C VAL A 188 -12.66 -16.30 13.44
N THR A 189 -12.68 -17.17 14.43
CA THR A 189 -13.37 -16.94 15.71
C THR A 189 -12.48 -16.18 16.69
N LEU A 190 -13.06 -15.64 17.75
CA LEU A 190 -12.32 -15.00 18.83
C LEU A 190 -11.33 -15.98 19.48
N ASP A 191 -11.78 -17.21 19.76
CA ASP A 191 -10.94 -18.23 20.39
C ASP A 191 -9.75 -18.63 19.51
N GLU A 192 -9.97 -18.81 18.17
CA GLU A 192 -8.87 -19.07 17.23
C GLU A 192 -7.80 -17.95 17.27
N VAL A 193 -8.21 -16.68 17.44
CA VAL A 193 -7.26 -15.57 17.57
C VAL A 193 -6.53 -15.63 18.90
N LEU A 194 -7.26 -15.82 20.01
CA LEU A 194 -6.71 -15.84 21.37
C LEU A 194 -5.78 -17.04 21.62
N GLU A 195 -6.01 -18.18 20.98
CA GLU A 195 -5.19 -19.39 21.09
C GLU A 195 -4.05 -19.44 20.07
N SER A 196 -4.02 -18.56 19.07
CA SER A 196 -2.98 -18.56 18.06
C SER A 196 -1.59 -18.30 18.68
N ARG A 197 -0.54 -18.75 17.98
CA ARG A 197 0.85 -18.65 18.45
C ARG A 197 1.20 -17.22 18.84
N LEU A 198 1.83 -17.06 20.02
CA LEU A 198 2.39 -15.78 20.45
C LEU A 198 3.55 -15.36 19.53
N ILE A 199 3.53 -14.13 19.05
CA ILE A 199 4.59 -13.53 18.22
C ILE A 199 5.44 -12.58 19.08
N CYS A 200 4.82 -11.58 19.67
CA CYS A 200 5.42 -10.64 20.61
C CYS A 200 4.33 -10.14 21.56
N ASP A 201 4.46 -10.43 22.85
CA ASP A 201 3.42 -10.11 23.83
C ASP A 201 2.97 -8.63 23.74
N PRO A 202 1.64 -8.33 23.64
CA PRO A 202 0.50 -9.24 23.70
C PRO A 202 0.04 -9.77 22.33
N LEU A 203 0.78 -9.52 21.23
CA LEU A 203 0.38 -9.82 19.85
C LEU A 203 0.60 -11.29 19.51
N ARG A 204 -0.39 -11.88 18.90
CA ARG A 204 -0.40 -13.25 18.41
C ARG A 204 -0.43 -13.29 16.87
N LEU A 205 -0.30 -14.47 16.30
CA LEU A 205 -0.18 -14.68 14.85
C LEU A 205 -1.30 -13.99 14.05
N TYR A 206 -2.55 -14.10 14.54
CA TYR A 206 -3.68 -13.49 13.83
C TYR A 206 -3.85 -11.99 14.07
N ASP A 207 -3.10 -11.40 14.99
CA ASP A 207 -3.01 -9.95 15.14
C ASP A 207 -2.04 -9.31 14.12
N CYS A 208 -1.15 -10.12 13.53
CA CYS A 208 -0.17 -9.67 12.56
C CYS A 208 -0.69 -9.82 11.12
N PRO A 209 -0.49 -8.82 10.26
CA PRO A 209 -0.80 -8.96 8.84
C PRO A 209 0.17 -9.97 8.18
N PRO A 210 -0.28 -10.70 7.12
CA PRO A 210 0.60 -11.61 6.39
C PRO A 210 1.59 -10.84 5.51
N ILE A 211 2.77 -11.42 5.31
CA ILE A 211 3.67 -11.03 4.23
C ILE A 211 2.96 -11.35 2.91
N SER A 212 2.77 -10.34 2.07
CA SER A 212 1.99 -10.44 0.83
C SER A 212 2.66 -9.73 -0.32
N ASP A 213 2.40 -10.19 -1.52
CA ASP A 213 2.64 -9.49 -2.76
C ASP A 213 1.35 -8.83 -3.22
N GLY A 214 1.45 -7.72 -3.93
CA GLY A 214 0.31 -7.08 -4.55
C GLY A 214 0.65 -5.71 -5.11
N ALA A 215 -0.28 -5.18 -5.89
CA ALA A 215 -0.22 -3.83 -6.43
C ALA A 215 -1.61 -3.23 -6.53
N SER A 216 -1.68 -1.91 -6.42
CA SER A 216 -2.89 -1.13 -6.71
C SER A 216 -2.52 0.14 -7.46
N ALA A 217 -3.48 0.69 -8.23
CA ALA A 217 -3.30 1.91 -8.99
C ALA A 217 -4.58 2.72 -9.01
N ALA A 218 -4.45 4.03 -9.21
CA ALA A 218 -5.55 4.94 -9.41
C ALA A 218 -5.20 5.95 -10.52
N VAL A 219 -6.18 6.26 -11.36
CA VAL A 219 -6.12 7.36 -12.32
C VAL A 219 -6.81 8.56 -11.69
N LEU A 220 -6.08 9.65 -11.60
CA LEU A 220 -6.54 10.94 -11.09
C LEU A 220 -6.69 11.92 -12.25
N CYS A 221 -7.70 12.77 -12.22
CA CYS A 221 -7.80 13.88 -13.15
C CYS A 221 -8.33 15.15 -12.48
N ALA A 222 -8.23 16.26 -13.20
CA ALA A 222 -8.93 17.48 -12.80
C ALA A 222 -10.44 17.26 -12.81
N SER A 223 -11.14 17.71 -11.77
CA SER A 223 -12.57 17.41 -11.60
C SER A 223 -13.43 17.94 -12.74
N GLU A 224 -13.02 19.04 -13.38
CA GLU A 224 -13.75 19.63 -14.53
C GLU A 224 -13.74 18.78 -15.79
N ILE A 225 -12.80 17.83 -15.94
CA ILE A 225 -12.74 16.88 -17.07
C ILE A 225 -13.13 15.45 -16.66
N ALA A 226 -13.45 15.19 -15.40
CA ALA A 226 -13.73 13.84 -14.91
C ALA A 226 -14.90 13.17 -15.65
N GLY A 227 -15.89 13.96 -16.08
CA GLY A 227 -17.03 13.48 -16.88
C GLY A 227 -16.68 12.98 -18.28
N GLU A 228 -15.46 13.26 -18.79
CA GLU A 228 -14.97 12.65 -20.04
C GLU A 228 -14.64 11.16 -19.88
N PHE A 229 -14.39 10.71 -18.65
CA PHE A 229 -13.86 9.39 -18.34
C PHE A 229 -14.86 8.49 -17.62
N THR A 230 -15.68 9.05 -16.73
CA THR A 230 -16.64 8.26 -15.95
C THR A 230 -17.85 9.07 -15.50
N ASP A 231 -19.02 8.42 -15.43
CA ASP A 231 -20.25 9.00 -14.87
C ASP A 231 -20.23 9.06 -13.32
N ARG A 232 -19.22 8.45 -12.68
CA ARG A 232 -19.11 8.32 -11.22
C ARG A 232 -17.73 8.71 -10.71
N PRO A 233 -17.26 9.92 -10.94
CA PRO A 233 -16.00 10.38 -10.39
C PRO A 233 -16.08 10.44 -8.85
N ILE A 234 -14.97 10.15 -8.19
CA ILE A 234 -14.85 10.26 -6.73
C ILE A 234 -13.94 11.44 -6.40
N ASP A 235 -14.50 12.49 -5.84
CA ASP A 235 -13.75 13.69 -5.51
C ASP A 235 -12.82 13.50 -4.34
N VAL A 236 -11.59 14.00 -4.47
CA VAL A 236 -10.62 14.08 -3.39
C VAL A 236 -10.89 15.32 -2.56
N ILE A 237 -11.60 15.16 -1.45
CA ILE A 237 -12.05 16.27 -0.58
C ILE A 237 -10.95 16.76 0.38
N GLY A 238 -9.85 16.02 0.52
CA GLY A 238 -8.74 16.39 1.38
C GLY A 238 -7.56 15.45 1.23
N SER A 239 -6.36 15.99 1.44
CA SER A 239 -5.11 15.22 1.40
C SER A 239 -4.11 15.84 2.37
N GLY A 240 -3.73 15.10 3.40
CA GLY A 240 -2.77 15.49 4.43
C GLY A 240 -1.58 14.54 4.50
N HIS A 241 -0.42 15.07 4.82
CA HIS A 241 0.80 14.30 5.10
C HIS A 241 1.60 15.04 6.17
N ALA A 242 1.95 14.34 7.23
CA ALA A 242 2.77 14.87 8.30
C ALA A 242 3.66 13.75 8.89
N MET A 243 4.83 14.11 9.35
CA MET A 243 5.64 13.26 10.20
C MET A 243 5.08 13.30 11.62
N GLY A 244 5.02 12.15 12.29
CA GLY A 244 4.69 12.09 13.71
C GLY A 244 5.81 12.66 14.60
N PRO A 245 5.53 12.97 15.87
CA PRO A 245 6.58 13.19 16.85
C PRO A 245 7.42 11.92 16.98
N GLY A 246 8.74 12.08 16.95
CA GLY A 246 9.69 10.97 17.13
C GLY A 246 9.62 10.35 18.52
#